data_87a355e6da1d89d6f66c89592a137e01
#
_entry.id   87a355e6da1d89d6f66c89592a137e01
#
_cell.length_a   1.000
_cell.length_b   1.000
_cell.length_c   1.000
_cell.angle_alpha   90.00
_cell.angle_beta   90.00
_cell.angle_gamma   90.00
#
_symmetry.space_group_name_H-M   'P 1'
#
loop_
_entity.id
_entity.type
_entity.pdbx_description
1 polymer ?
#
loop_
_entity_poly.entity_id
_entity_poly.type
_entity_poly.pdbx_seq_one_letter_code
_entity_poly.pdbx_strand_id
1 'polypeptide(L)'
;MKGVTSMAKAKKIPANARQFPLVDQAEQAEKDMFSQHLGYIIPEYINANLIHTLRTYQDKAIRNYHYTQTEIKPNPQHVLFNMATGSGKTDLMAGLILYLYQEHGYRNFLFTVNTNSVLMKTKDNLVNENSEKYLFKDKIEIDGKHIFIKQVERFPRIQQDNTIYIKLSSVQKVSDDLFVLKENTMGLSDYENQPVAVLADEAHHYSASTKSEKEAENTWESAINKILRARDDKEQKNLLLEFTATVDFDKDVIYNKYRDKVVYRYPLNQFMFDGYSKQVKRIETSASDQDKMLNAVLLSQFRKYCAYAEGVTGTFKPVIMFK
;
A
#
# COMPACT_ATOMS: atom_id res chain seq x y z
N MET A 1 -14.81 45.12 -27.09
CA MET A 1 -14.13 44.97 -25.79
C MET A 1 -14.26 43.52 -25.35
N LYS A 2 -13.19 42.73 -25.50
CA LYS A 2 -13.15 41.34 -25.02
C LYS A 2 -12.45 41.37 -23.65
N GLY A 3 -13.23 41.08 -22.59
CA GLY A 3 -12.69 40.94 -21.26
C GLY A 3 -11.89 39.67 -21.14
N VAL A 4 -10.58 39.80 -20.97
CA VAL A 4 -9.68 38.70 -20.60
C VAL A 4 -9.80 38.51 -19.09
N THR A 5 -10.54 37.48 -18.66
CA THR A 5 -10.58 37.09 -17.27
C THR A 5 -9.26 36.37 -16.93
N SER A 6 -8.37 37.10 -16.27
CA SER A 6 -7.14 36.51 -15.69
C SER A 6 -7.49 35.46 -14.66
N MET A 7 -7.29 34.20 -14.99
CA MET A 7 -7.30 33.12 -13.97
C MET A 7 -6.13 33.37 -13.01
N ALA A 8 -6.46 33.76 -11.80
CA ALA A 8 -5.48 33.88 -10.70
C ALA A 8 -4.77 32.52 -10.53
N LYS A 9 -3.45 32.50 -10.72
CA LYS A 9 -2.61 31.31 -10.42
C LYS A 9 -2.81 30.96 -8.95
N ALA A 10 -3.34 29.78 -8.68
CA ALA A 10 -3.47 29.27 -7.31
C ALA A 10 -2.11 29.37 -6.60
N LYS A 11 -2.08 29.95 -5.41
CA LYS A 11 -0.85 30.06 -4.61
C LYS A 11 -0.34 28.66 -4.30
N LYS A 12 0.91 28.39 -4.64
CA LYS A 12 1.58 27.12 -4.33
C LYS A 12 1.65 26.92 -2.82
N ILE A 13 1.07 25.83 -2.32
CA ILE A 13 1.11 25.47 -0.88
C ILE A 13 2.52 24.96 -0.56
N PRO A 14 3.27 25.56 0.38
CA PRO A 14 4.57 25.05 0.80
C PRO A 14 4.48 23.62 1.30
N ALA A 15 5.52 22.80 1.09
CA ALA A 15 5.53 21.39 1.45
C ALA A 15 5.28 21.14 2.96
N ASN A 16 5.76 22.04 3.81
CA ASN A 16 5.58 22.01 5.25
C ASN A 16 4.17 22.42 5.73
N ALA A 17 3.35 23.00 4.85
CA ALA A 17 1.97 23.39 5.14
C ALA A 17 0.94 22.43 4.53
N ARG A 18 1.38 21.29 3.97
CA ARG A 18 0.49 20.30 3.37
C ARG A 18 -0.17 19.45 4.45
N GLN A 19 -1.50 19.42 4.42
CA GLN A 19 -2.34 18.69 5.38
C GLN A 19 -2.93 17.45 4.72
N PHE A 20 -3.12 16.42 5.53
CA PHE A 20 -3.73 15.15 5.13
C PHE A 20 -4.90 14.85 6.08
N PRO A 21 -6.10 15.32 5.77
CA PRO A 21 -7.21 15.37 6.71
C PRO A 21 -7.51 14.07 7.46
N LEU A 22 -7.41 12.91 6.78
CA LEU A 22 -7.68 11.62 7.42
C LEU A 22 -6.60 11.26 8.45
N VAL A 23 -5.31 11.51 8.11
CA VAL A 23 -4.19 11.30 9.06
C VAL A 23 -4.31 12.27 10.23
N ASP A 24 -4.52 13.56 9.93
CA ASP A 24 -4.58 14.63 10.95
C ASP A 24 -5.74 14.37 11.94
N GLN A 25 -6.91 13.95 11.46
CA GLN A 25 -8.06 13.60 12.31
C GLN A 25 -7.80 12.34 13.14
N ALA A 26 -7.22 11.29 12.57
CA ALA A 26 -6.88 10.07 13.30
C ALA A 26 -5.83 10.36 14.40
N GLU A 27 -4.81 11.17 14.10
CA GLU A 27 -3.80 11.58 15.08
C GLU A 27 -4.36 12.49 16.16
N GLN A 28 -5.32 13.36 15.82
CA GLN A 28 -6.00 14.18 16.81
C GLN A 28 -6.89 13.34 17.72
N ALA A 29 -7.64 12.37 17.16
CA ALA A 29 -8.44 11.45 17.93
C ALA A 29 -7.59 10.56 18.87
N GLU A 30 -6.39 10.18 18.44
CA GLU A 30 -5.44 9.45 19.29
C GLU A 30 -4.94 10.28 20.48
N LYS A 31 -4.83 11.61 20.32
CA LYS A 31 -4.42 12.55 21.39
C LYS A 31 -5.55 12.94 22.31
N ASP A 32 -6.77 12.81 21.86
CA ASP A 32 -7.93 13.16 22.66
C ASP A 32 -8.23 12.08 23.70
N MET A 33 -7.96 12.37 24.97
CA MET A 33 -8.17 11.45 26.09
C MET A 33 -9.63 11.01 26.28
N PHE A 34 -10.58 11.71 25.67
CA PHE A 34 -12.01 11.38 25.70
C PHE A 34 -12.47 10.64 24.44
N SER A 35 -11.60 10.46 23.46
CA SER A 35 -11.92 9.73 22.26
C SER A 35 -12.06 8.23 22.54
N GLN A 36 -13.15 7.64 22.08
CA GLN A 36 -13.37 6.19 22.16
C GLN A 36 -12.29 5.38 21.40
N HIS A 37 -11.51 6.03 20.53
CA HIS A 37 -10.45 5.41 19.73
C HIS A 37 -9.13 5.19 20.46
N LEU A 38 -8.90 5.87 21.59
CA LEU A 38 -7.73 5.58 22.45
C LEU A 38 -7.69 4.13 22.93
N GLY A 39 -8.83 3.45 22.98
CA GLY A 39 -8.96 2.07 23.41
C GLY A 39 -9.04 1.04 22.27
N TYR A 40 -9.05 1.46 20.99
CA TYR A 40 -9.08 0.46 19.92
C TYR A 40 -7.74 -0.27 19.81
N ILE A 41 -7.78 -1.52 20.20
CA ILE A 41 -6.67 -2.46 20.03
C ILE A 41 -7.02 -3.31 18.81
N ILE A 42 -6.06 -3.50 17.90
CA ILE A 42 -6.33 -4.39 16.77
C ILE A 42 -6.70 -5.79 17.30
N PRO A 43 -7.70 -6.43 16.70
CA PRO A 43 -8.15 -7.74 17.16
C PRO A 43 -7.00 -8.77 17.16
N GLU A 44 -6.94 -9.56 18.22
CA GLU A 44 -5.88 -10.55 18.41
C GLU A 44 -5.81 -11.57 17.26
N TYR A 45 -6.95 -11.89 16.65
CA TYR A 45 -7.00 -12.83 15.52
C TYR A 45 -6.13 -12.39 14.34
N ILE A 46 -5.84 -11.10 14.16
CA ILE A 46 -4.98 -10.64 13.08
C ILE A 46 -3.56 -11.18 13.29
N ASN A 47 -2.94 -10.87 14.43
CA ASN A 47 -1.59 -11.34 14.73
C ASN A 47 -1.52 -12.86 14.96
N ALA A 48 -2.58 -13.46 15.48
CA ALA A 48 -2.66 -14.92 15.71
C ALA A 48 -2.62 -15.71 14.40
N ASN A 49 -3.09 -15.14 13.29
CA ASN A 49 -3.18 -15.81 11.99
C ASN A 49 -2.11 -15.37 10.98
N LEU A 50 -1.19 -14.49 11.36
CA LEU A 50 -0.03 -14.10 10.55
C LEU A 50 1.24 -14.81 11.01
N ILE A 51 2.15 -15.09 10.08
CA ILE A 51 3.50 -15.64 10.40
C ILE A 51 4.32 -14.58 11.16
N HIS A 52 4.23 -13.31 10.75
CA HIS A 52 4.90 -12.21 11.39
C HIS A 52 3.92 -11.40 12.22
N THR A 53 4.27 -11.15 13.48
CA THR A 53 3.52 -10.18 14.30
C THR A 53 3.70 -8.79 13.71
N LEU A 54 2.60 -8.07 13.54
CA LEU A 54 2.63 -6.70 13.05
C LEU A 54 3.43 -5.81 13.99
N ARG A 55 4.23 -4.94 13.42
CA ARG A 55 5.00 -3.94 14.17
C ARG A 55 4.08 -2.79 14.59
N THR A 56 4.47 -2.06 15.61
CA THR A 56 3.68 -0.96 16.18
C THR A 56 3.17 0.06 15.16
N TYR A 57 3.98 0.38 14.15
CA TYR A 57 3.56 1.29 13.09
C TYR A 57 2.59 0.65 12.08
N GLN A 58 2.64 -0.67 11.87
CA GLN A 58 1.65 -1.40 11.05
C GLN A 58 0.32 -1.54 11.81
N ASP A 59 0.39 -1.77 13.12
CA ASP A 59 -0.74 -1.71 14.03
C ASP A 59 -1.43 -0.34 13.97
N LYS A 60 -0.64 0.74 14.08
CA LYS A 60 -1.14 2.10 13.94
C LYS A 60 -1.82 2.34 12.58
N ALA A 61 -1.30 1.76 11.51
CA ALA A 61 -1.91 1.87 10.17
C ALA A 61 -3.31 1.23 10.12
N ILE A 62 -3.51 0.06 10.74
CA ILE A 62 -4.83 -0.58 10.85
C ILE A 62 -5.76 0.25 11.74
N ARG A 63 -5.28 0.78 12.86
CA ARG A 63 -6.08 1.65 13.75
C ARG A 63 -6.55 2.91 13.04
N ASN A 64 -5.68 3.58 12.29
CA ASN A 64 -6.07 4.75 11.49
C ASN A 64 -7.12 4.37 10.43
N TYR A 65 -6.96 3.22 9.79
CA TYR A 65 -7.95 2.73 8.82
C TYR A 65 -9.29 2.42 9.49
N HIS A 66 -9.28 1.74 10.64
CA HIS A 66 -10.48 1.50 11.44
C HIS A 66 -11.19 2.82 11.76
N TYR A 67 -10.45 3.81 12.27
CA TYR A 67 -10.99 5.15 12.55
C TYR A 67 -11.68 5.75 11.32
N THR A 68 -11.04 5.71 10.16
CA THR A 68 -11.62 6.29 8.94
C THR A 68 -12.87 5.56 8.48
N GLN A 69 -12.99 4.25 8.73
CA GLN A 69 -14.17 3.48 8.35
C GLN A 69 -15.32 3.60 9.35
N THR A 70 -15.03 3.88 10.61
CA THR A 70 -16.05 3.97 11.66
C THR A 70 -16.53 5.40 11.91
N GLU A 71 -15.62 6.37 11.97
CA GLU A 71 -15.91 7.73 12.42
C GLU A 71 -16.06 8.75 11.29
N ILE A 72 -15.39 8.54 10.15
CA ILE A 72 -15.50 9.46 9.02
C ILE A 72 -16.73 9.11 8.18
N LYS A 73 -17.61 10.07 7.95
CA LYS A 73 -18.82 9.87 7.14
C LYS A 73 -18.89 10.92 6.02
N PRO A 74 -19.17 10.53 4.77
CA PRO A 74 -19.25 9.13 4.31
C PRO A 74 -17.90 8.43 4.36
N ASN A 75 -17.91 7.11 4.60
CA ASN A 75 -16.68 6.33 4.66
C ASN A 75 -15.91 6.42 3.33
N PRO A 76 -14.60 6.71 3.35
CA PRO A 76 -13.82 6.77 2.14
C PRO A 76 -13.69 5.38 1.50
N GLN A 77 -14.08 5.25 0.24
CA GLN A 77 -13.93 4.03 -0.55
C GLN A 77 -12.50 3.86 -1.10
N HIS A 78 -11.76 4.95 -1.21
CA HIS A 78 -10.41 5.00 -1.73
C HIS A 78 -9.47 5.58 -0.67
N VAL A 79 -8.53 4.78 -0.21
CA VAL A 79 -7.53 5.18 0.78
C VAL A 79 -6.11 4.84 0.31
N LEU A 80 -5.14 5.61 0.82
CA LEU A 80 -3.72 5.46 0.51
C LEU A 80 -2.90 5.28 1.79
N PHE A 81 -2.10 4.22 1.82
CA PHE A 81 -1.05 3.98 2.82
C PHE A 81 0.30 4.37 2.22
N ASN A 82 0.86 5.48 2.67
CA ASN A 82 2.19 5.92 2.26
C ASN A 82 3.25 5.44 3.25
N MET A 83 3.93 4.35 2.93
CA MET A 83 4.88 3.69 3.83
C MET A 83 6.19 3.39 3.12
N ALA A 84 7.30 3.55 3.83
CA ALA A 84 8.66 3.34 3.30
C ALA A 84 8.84 1.94 2.65
N THR A 85 9.75 1.85 1.69
CA THR A 85 10.20 0.54 1.17
C THR A 85 10.83 -0.28 2.30
N GLY A 86 10.50 -1.56 2.37
CA GLY A 86 10.98 -2.45 3.44
C GLY A 86 10.22 -2.34 4.76
N SER A 87 9.18 -1.50 4.85
CA SER A 87 8.35 -1.38 6.06
C SER A 87 7.34 -2.53 6.25
N GLY A 88 7.35 -3.55 5.41
CA GLY A 88 6.39 -4.66 5.50
C GLY A 88 4.98 -4.30 5.06
N LYS A 89 4.84 -3.53 3.96
CA LYS A 89 3.52 -3.24 3.37
C LYS A 89 2.71 -4.49 3.08
N THR A 90 3.37 -5.57 2.65
CA THR A 90 2.70 -6.83 2.33
C THR A 90 2.14 -7.53 3.58
N ASP A 91 2.87 -7.48 4.71
CA ASP A 91 2.34 -7.96 6.00
C ASP A 91 1.11 -7.16 6.44
N LEU A 92 1.16 -5.83 6.28
CA LEU A 92 0.00 -4.97 6.55
C LEU A 92 -1.19 -5.31 5.65
N MET A 93 -0.96 -5.58 4.35
CA MET A 93 -2.02 -6.00 3.43
C MET A 93 -2.64 -7.32 3.87
N ALA A 94 -1.82 -8.29 4.31
CA ALA A 94 -2.33 -9.56 4.85
C ALA A 94 -3.19 -9.34 6.10
N GLY A 95 -2.76 -8.49 7.03
CA GLY A 95 -3.54 -8.09 8.19
C GLY A 95 -4.86 -7.40 7.82
N LEU A 96 -4.83 -6.49 6.84
CA LEU A 96 -6.03 -5.80 6.35
C LEU A 96 -7.01 -6.74 5.63
N ILE A 97 -6.52 -7.79 4.95
CA ILE A 97 -7.39 -8.83 4.37
C ILE A 97 -8.19 -9.53 5.48
N LEU A 98 -7.53 -9.96 6.56
CA LEU A 98 -8.20 -10.59 7.70
C LEU A 98 -9.17 -9.63 8.38
N TYR A 99 -8.75 -8.37 8.57
CA TYR A 99 -9.57 -7.31 9.15
C TYR A 99 -10.84 -7.04 8.32
N LEU A 100 -10.70 -6.82 7.03
CA LEU A 100 -11.83 -6.57 6.13
C LEU A 100 -12.76 -7.77 6.01
N TYR A 101 -12.21 -8.99 6.05
CA TYR A 101 -13.01 -10.20 6.06
C TYR A 101 -13.88 -10.28 7.31
N GLN A 102 -13.30 -10.12 8.49
CA GLN A 102 -14.00 -10.32 9.75
C GLN A 102 -14.90 -9.13 10.13
N GLU A 103 -14.35 -7.90 10.09
CA GLU A 103 -15.08 -6.73 10.58
C GLU A 103 -16.06 -6.14 9.55
N HIS A 104 -15.78 -6.32 8.26
CA HIS A 104 -16.55 -5.72 7.18
C HIS A 104 -17.17 -6.73 6.21
N GLY A 105 -16.98 -8.03 6.41
CA GLY A 105 -17.59 -9.09 5.62
C GLY A 105 -17.12 -9.21 4.17
N TYR A 106 -15.96 -8.61 3.82
CA TYR A 106 -15.39 -8.76 2.48
C TYR A 106 -14.84 -10.17 2.28
N ARG A 107 -15.24 -10.83 1.21
CA ARG A 107 -14.73 -12.14 0.82
C ARG A 107 -13.89 -12.09 -0.45
N ASN A 108 -14.08 -11.08 -1.29
CA ASN A 108 -13.41 -10.94 -2.58
C ASN A 108 -12.33 -9.87 -2.50
N PHE A 109 -11.11 -10.28 -2.79
CA PHE A 109 -9.93 -9.40 -2.79
C PHE A 109 -9.28 -9.43 -4.15
N LEU A 110 -9.24 -8.29 -4.83
CA LEU A 110 -8.50 -8.09 -6.07
C LEU A 110 -7.15 -7.45 -5.75
N PHE A 111 -6.09 -8.20 -5.93
CA PHE A 111 -4.74 -7.67 -5.77
C PHE A 111 -4.17 -7.25 -7.11
N THR A 112 -3.77 -5.98 -7.23
CA THR A 112 -3.24 -5.43 -8.47
C THR A 112 -1.80 -4.98 -8.34
N VAL A 113 -1.00 -5.32 -9.34
CA VAL A 113 0.43 -4.99 -9.43
C VAL A 113 0.79 -4.54 -10.84
N ASN A 114 1.93 -3.86 -10.97
CA ASN A 114 2.36 -3.32 -12.25
C ASN A 114 3.10 -4.34 -13.14
N THR A 115 3.75 -5.32 -12.55
CA THR A 115 4.61 -6.26 -13.30
C THR A 115 4.35 -7.71 -12.92
N ASN A 116 4.57 -8.61 -13.87
CA ASN A 116 4.41 -10.05 -13.64
C ASN A 116 5.38 -10.58 -12.57
N SER A 117 6.57 -9.99 -12.43
CA SER A 117 7.54 -10.40 -11.40
C SER A 117 7.04 -10.08 -9.98
N VAL A 118 6.36 -8.96 -9.81
CA VAL A 118 5.72 -8.60 -8.53
C VAL A 118 4.49 -9.49 -8.29
N LEU A 119 3.74 -9.82 -9.34
CA LEU A 119 2.57 -10.70 -9.24
C LEU A 119 2.96 -12.09 -8.71
N MET A 120 4.06 -12.68 -9.20
CA MET A 120 4.55 -13.97 -8.69
C MET A 120 4.96 -13.90 -7.21
N LYS A 121 5.66 -12.84 -6.80
CA LYS A 121 6.01 -12.62 -5.38
C LYS A 121 4.76 -12.47 -4.51
N THR A 122 3.77 -11.75 -4.99
CA THR A 122 2.49 -11.59 -4.29
C THR A 122 1.75 -12.91 -4.15
N LYS A 123 1.79 -13.74 -5.19
CA LYS A 123 1.24 -15.10 -5.12
C LYS A 123 1.90 -15.92 -4.03
N ASP A 124 3.24 -15.92 -3.97
CA ASP A 124 3.99 -16.63 -2.94
C ASP A 124 3.67 -16.13 -1.53
N ASN A 125 3.41 -14.84 -1.37
CA ASN A 125 3.12 -14.24 -0.06
C ASN A 125 1.68 -14.46 0.41
N LEU A 126 0.70 -14.45 -0.49
CA LEU A 126 -0.72 -14.38 -0.09
C LEU A 126 -1.54 -15.62 -0.41
N VAL A 127 -1.05 -16.50 -1.30
CA VAL A 127 -1.90 -17.59 -1.84
C VAL A 127 -1.21 -18.94 -1.87
N ASN A 128 0.11 -18.97 -2.03
CA ASN A 128 0.87 -20.20 -2.13
C ASN A 128 1.25 -20.71 -0.73
N GLU A 129 0.41 -21.54 -0.13
CA GLU A 129 0.62 -22.13 1.21
C GLU A 129 1.92 -22.94 1.34
N ASN A 130 2.49 -23.41 0.22
CA ASN A 130 3.76 -24.13 0.20
C ASN A 130 4.99 -23.22 0.10
N SER A 131 4.78 -21.91 0.02
CA SER A 131 5.89 -20.95 -0.07
C SER A 131 6.43 -20.63 1.32
N GLU A 132 7.76 -20.63 1.46
CA GLU A 132 8.45 -20.12 2.67
C GLU A 132 8.14 -18.63 2.96
N LYS A 133 7.54 -17.93 1.99
CA LYS A 133 7.17 -16.51 2.09
C LYS A 133 5.69 -16.30 2.37
N TYR A 134 4.93 -17.38 2.54
CA TYR A 134 3.51 -17.28 2.85
C TYR A 134 3.30 -16.55 4.16
N LEU A 135 2.39 -15.58 4.19
CA LEU A 135 2.26 -14.65 5.31
C LEU A 135 1.22 -15.09 6.34
N PHE A 136 0.37 -16.04 6.00
CA PHE A 136 -0.63 -16.56 6.92
C PHE A 136 -0.16 -17.86 7.58
N LYS A 137 -0.71 -18.18 8.72
CA LYS A 137 -0.51 -19.49 9.36
C LYS A 137 -1.14 -20.60 8.53
N ASP A 138 -0.65 -21.82 8.67
CA ASP A 138 -1.18 -23.02 8.01
C ASP A 138 -2.68 -23.25 8.30
N LYS A 139 -3.12 -22.84 9.48
CA LYS A 139 -4.52 -22.82 9.88
C LYS A 139 -4.90 -21.42 10.31
N ILE A 140 -5.74 -20.78 9.53
CA ILE A 140 -6.35 -19.51 9.88
C ILE A 140 -7.61 -19.82 10.67
N GLU A 141 -7.70 -19.34 11.89
CA GLU A 141 -8.86 -19.54 12.76
C GLU A 141 -9.37 -18.20 13.29
N ILE A 142 -10.63 -17.89 13.02
CA ILE A 142 -11.29 -16.67 13.47
C ILE A 142 -12.64 -17.08 14.07
N ASP A 143 -12.90 -16.69 15.32
CA ASP A 143 -14.12 -17.02 16.06
C ASP A 143 -14.46 -18.52 16.05
N GLY A 144 -13.44 -19.37 16.18
CA GLY A 144 -13.58 -20.83 16.18
C GLY A 144 -13.91 -21.43 14.81
N LYS A 145 -13.86 -20.64 13.73
CA LYS A 145 -14.05 -21.11 12.36
C LYS A 145 -12.73 -21.17 11.61
N HIS A 146 -12.51 -22.26 10.91
CA HIS A 146 -11.38 -22.40 10.01
C HIS A 146 -11.64 -21.62 8.71
N ILE A 147 -10.74 -20.71 8.36
CA ILE A 147 -10.84 -19.83 7.19
C ILE A 147 -9.87 -20.33 6.11
N PHE A 148 -10.36 -20.41 4.88
CA PHE A 148 -9.59 -20.82 3.72
C PHE A 148 -9.25 -19.64 2.83
N ILE A 149 -8.04 -19.59 2.27
CA ILE A 149 -7.66 -18.65 1.23
C ILE A 149 -7.63 -19.40 -0.10
N LYS A 150 -8.34 -18.89 -1.10
CA LYS A 150 -8.41 -19.48 -2.44
C LYS A 150 -8.04 -18.47 -3.51
N GLN A 151 -7.05 -18.81 -4.33
CA GLN A 151 -6.81 -18.07 -5.57
C GLN A 151 -7.91 -18.37 -6.58
N VAL A 152 -8.40 -17.32 -7.23
CA VAL A 152 -9.44 -17.43 -8.27
C VAL A 152 -9.11 -16.53 -9.46
N GLU A 153 -9.54 -16.97 -10.65
CA GLU A 153 -9.50 -16.12 -11.86
C GLU A 153 -10.74 -15.23 -11.95
N ARG A 154 -11.86 -15.69 -11.39
CA ARG A 154 -13.13 -14.97 -11.28
C ARG A 154 -13.76 -15.26 -9.94
N PHE A 155 -14.37 -14.27 -9.31
CA PHE A 155 -15.06 -14.45 -8.04
C PHE A 155 -16.30 -15.35 -8.23
N PRO A 156 -16.49 -16.38 -7.38
CA PRO A 156 -17.64 -17.27 -7.49
C PRO A 156 -18.93 -16.52 -7.13
N ARG A 157 -20.00 -16.82 -7.87
CA ARG A 157 -21.32 -16.22 -7.58
C ARG A 157 -21.88 -16.69 -6.23
N ILE A 158 -21.65 -17.95 -5.88
CA ILE A 158 -22.00 -18.51 -4.59
C ILE A 158 -20.72 -18.61 -3.78
N GLN A 159 -20.65 -17.90 -2.66
CA GLN A 159 -19.48 -17.82 -1.80
C GLN A 159 -19.67 -18.69 -0.55
N GLN A 160 -18.58 -19.29 -0.12
CA GLN A 160 -18.52 -19.97 1.17
C GLN A 160 -18.20 -18.92 2.26
N ASP A 161 -18.90 -19.00 3.39
CA ASP A 161 -18.76 -18.01 4.47
C ASP A 161 -17.37 -18.01 5.11
N ASN A 162 -16.68 -19.13 5.09
CA ASN A 162 -15.36 -19.30 5.65
C ASN A 162 -14.25 -19.27 4.58
N THR A 163 -14.44 -18.58 3.49
CA THR A 163 -13.44 -18.53 2.41
C THR A 163 -13.16 -17.10 1.97
N ILE A 164 -11.88 -16.76 1.92
CA ILE A 164 -11.34 -15.54 1.33
C ILE A 164 -10.90 -15.87 -0.10
N TYR A 165 -11.45 -15.17 -1.07
CA TYR A 165 -11.13 -15.34 -2.49
C TYR A 165 -10.18 -14.24 -2.93
N ILE A 166 -9.00 -14.62 -3.41
CA ILE A 166 -7.98 -13.67 -3.88
C ILE A 166 -7.78 -13.85 -5.39
N LYS A 167 -8.04 -12.78 -6.13
CA LYS A 167 -7.67 -12.66 -7.54
C LYS A 167 -6.42 -11.81 -7.65
N LEU A 168 -5.39 -12.35 -8.32
CA LEU A 168 -4.17 -11.62 -8.64
C LEU A 168 -4.22 -11.16 -10.09
N SER A 169 -3.99 -9.89 -10.36
CA SER A 169 -4.04 -9.35 -11.72
C SER A 169 -3.05 -8.22 -11.91
N SER A 170 -2.62 -8.01 -13.16
CA SER A 170 -1.96 -6.75 -13.49
C SER A 170 -3.01 -5.66 -13.71
N VAL A 171 -2.61 -4.42 -13.48
CA VAL A 171 -3.42 -3.23 -13.72
C VAL A 171 -3.95 -3.18 -15.15
N GLN A 172 -3.08 -3.47 -16.11
CA GLN A 172 -3.46 -3.49 -17.52
C GLN A 172 -4.57 -4.54 -17.77
N LYS A 173 -4.42 -5.75 -17.22
CA LYS A 173 -5.42 -6.81 -17.38
C LYS A 173 -6.77 -6.42 -16.77
N VAL A 174 -6.79 -5.77 -15.59
CA VAL A 174 -8.05 -5.29 -14.99
C VAL A 174 -8.73 -4.26 -15.89
N SER A 175 -7.96 -3.33 -16.45
CA SER A 175 -8.48 -2.32 -17.38
C SER A 175 -9.00 -2.97 -18.66
N ASP A 176 -8.25 -3.88 -19.25
CA ASP A 176 -8.65 -4.58 -20.48
C ASP A 176 -9.93 -5.42 -20.27
N ASP A 177 -10.02 -6.15 -19.15
CA ASP A 177 -11.18 -6.98 -18.81
C ASP A 177 -12.46 -6.14 -18.64
N LEU A 178 -12.35 -4.89 -18.20
CA LEU A 178 -13.49 -3.98 -18.04
C LEU A 178 -13.95 -3.31 -19.35
N PHE A 179 -13.01 -3.05 -20.26
CA PHE A 179 -13.31 -2.31 -21.50
C PHE A 179 -13.46 -3.20 -22.73
N VAL A 180 -12.92 -4.43 -22.70
CA VAL A 180 -12.97 -5.38 -23.81
C VAL A 180 -13.71 -6.64 -23.34
N LEU A 181 -14.95 -6.81 -23.83
CA LEU A 181 -15.73 -8.01 -23.55
C LEU A 181 -15.03 -9.25 -24.12
N LYS A 182 -14.49 -10.08 -23.23
CA LYS A 182 -13.91 -11.39 -23.56
C LYS A 182 -14.63 -12.46 -22.75
N GLU A 183 -14.78 -13.64 -23.34
CA GLU A 183 -15.31 -14.80 -22.62
C GLU A 183 -14.39 -15.14 -21.42
N ASN A 184 -15.01 -15.50 -20.30
CA ASN A 184 -14.34 -15.88 -19.04
C ASN A 184 -13.50 -14.79 -18.36
N THR A 185 -13.70 -13.51 -18.68
CA THR A 185 -13.09 -12.39 -17.95
C THR A 185 -14.07 -11.78 -16.94
N MET A 186 -13.53 -11.05 -15.95
CA MET A 186 -14.36 -10.29 -15.01
C MET A 186 -14.80 -8.97 -15.64
N GLY A 187 -16.11 -8.85 -15.88
CA GLY A 187 -16.71 -7.60 -16.33
C GLY A 187 -17.24 -6.75 -15.18
N LEU A 188 -17.79 -5.58 -15.50
CA LEU A 188 -18.34 -4.65 -14.51
C LEU A 188 -19.42 -5.29 -13.64
N SER A 189 -20.24 -6.18 -14.20
CA SER A 189 -21.31 -6.90 -13.49
C SER A 189 -20.80 -7.76 -12.33
N ASP A 190 -19.56 -8.23 -12.37
CA ASP A 190 -18.97 -8.99 -11.26
C ASP A 190 -18.72 -8.08 -10.05
N TYR A 191 -18.35 -6.81 -10.30
CA TYR A 191 -18.16 -5.79 -9.27
C TYR A 191 -19.46 -5.13 -8.78
N GLU A 192 -20.55 -5.24 -9.55
CA GLU A 192 -21.91 -4.82 -9.17
C GLU A 192 -22.57 -5.83 -8.23
N ASN A 193 -22.38 -7.12 -8.53
CA ASN A 193 -23.09 -8.21 -7.83
C ASN A 193 -22.49 -8.52 -6.45
N GLN A 194 -21.19 -8.31 -6.26
CA GLN A 194 -20.50 -8.69 -5.04
C GLN A 194 -19.49 -7.61 -4.61
N PRO A 195 -19.36 -7.32 -3.31
CA PRO A 195 -18.39 -6.37 -2.82
C PRO A 195 -16.96 -6.90 -3.02
N VAL A 196 -16.09 -6.03 -3.49
CA VAL A 196 -14.68 -6.31 -3.77
C VAL A 196 -13.81 -5.27 -3.07
N ALA A 197 -12.81 -5.74 -2.32
CA ALA A 197 -11.73 -4.91 -1.84
C ALA A 197 -10.53 -5.02 -2.81
N VAL A 198 -10.15 -3.92 -3.43
CA VAL A 198 -9.01 -3.84 -4.33
C VAL A 198 -7.80 -3.38 -3.50
N LEU A 199 -6.72 -4.17 -3.53
CA LEU A 199 -5.43 -3.80 -2.95
C LEU A 199 -4.45 -3.54 -4.09
N ALA A 200 -3.96 -2.30 -4.18
CA ALA A 200 -3.04 -1.89 -5.24
C ALA A 200 -1.66 -1.58 -4.64
N ASP A 201 -0.68 -2.43 -4.96
CA ASP A 201 0.71 -2.22 -4.54
C ASP A 201 1.46 -1.37 -5.57
N GLU A 202 2.34 -0.50 -5.06
CA GLU A 202 3.16 0.42 -5.85
C GLU A 202 2.32 1.36 -6.74
N ALA A 203 1.22 1.87 -6.19
CA ALA A 203 0.27 2.75 -6.88
C ALA A 203 0.90 4.03 -7.52
N HIS A 204 2.11 4.39 -7.09
CA HIS A 204 2.83 5.58 -7.59
C HIS A 204 3.36 5.45 -9.04
N HIS A 205 3.50 4.24 -9.56
CA HIS A 205 3.97 4.03 -10.93
C HIS A 205 2.99 4.54 -11.99
N TYR A 206 1.82 5.02 -11.58
CA TYR A 206 0.83 5.66 -12.45
C TYR A 206 1.02 7.18 -12.58
N SER A 207 1.98 7.80 -11.90
CA SER A 207 2.31 9.21 -12.09
C SER A 207 3.25 9.38 -13.28
N ALA A 208 2.66 9.43 -14.45
CA ALA A 208 3.31 9.34 -15.76
C ALA A 208 4.23 10.52 -16.09
N SER A 209 5.43 10.21 -16.55
CA SER A 209 6.36 11.16 -17.18
C SER A 209 6.25 11.20 -18.71
N THR A 210 5.77 10.13 -19.34
CA THR A 210 5.61 10.01 -20.79
C THR A 210 4.14 10.09 -21.23
N LYS A 211 3.90 10.33 -22.53
CA LYS A 211 2.54 10.39 -23.09
C LYS A 211 1.82 9.06 -23.00
N SER A 212 2.50 7.95 -23.24
CA SER A 212 1.95 6.59 -23.12
C SER A 212 1.64 6.20 -21.66
N GLU A 213 2.47 6.64 -20.70
CA GLU A 213 2.20 6.42 -19.27
C GLU A 213 0.96 7.19 -18.80
N LYS A 214 0.75 8.43 -19.32
CA LYS A 214 -0.47 9.21 -19.04
C LYS A 214 -1.73 8.55 -19.57
N GLU A 215 -1.68 7.95 -20.74
CA GLU A 215 -2.79 7.18 -21.31
C GLU A 215 -3.09 5.95 -20.46
N ALA A 216 -2.06 5.23 -20.01
CA ALA A 216 -2.21 4.08 -19.11
C ALA A 216 -2.78 4.49 -17.74
N GLU A 217 -2.30 5.60 -17.17
CA GLU A 217 -2.83 6.16 -15.91
C GLU A 217 -4.31 6.52 -16.05
N ASN A 218 -4.70 7.22 -17.10
CA ASN A 218 -6.09 7.58 -17.35
C ASN A 218 -6.98 6.35 -17.53
N THR A 219 -6.47 5.30 -18.18
CA THR A 219 -7.20 4.05 -18.36
C THR A 219 -7.41 3.34 -17.02
N TRP A 220 -6.38 3.27 -16.17
CA TRP A 220 -6.48 2.72 -14.82
C TRP A 220 -7.44 3.52 -13.93
N GLU A 221 -7.30 4.84 -13.89
CA GLU A 221 -8.21 5.69 -13.11
C GLU A 221 -9.66 5.54 -13.57
N SER A 222 -9.89 5.44 -14.86
CA SER A 222 -11.21 5.18 -15.41
C SER A 222 -11.75 3.81 -14.99
N ALA A 223 -10.91 2.76 -15.04
CA ALA A 223 -11.28 1.42 -14.64
C ALA A 223 -11.62 1.35 -13.15
N ILE A 224 -10.74 1.89 -12.28
CA ILE A 224 -10.97 1.86 -10.85
C ILE A 224 -12.19 2.70 -10.42
N ASN A 225 -12.40 3.84 -11.04
CA ASN A 225 -13.59 4.66 -10.79
C ASN A 225 -14.89 3.92 -11.15
N LYS A 226 -14.90 3.13 -12.25
CA LYS A 226 -16.04 2.26 -12.59
C LYS A 226 -16.25 1.18 -11.54
N ILE A 227 -15.17 0.52 -11.10
CA ILE A 227 -15.26 -0.51 -10.05
C ILE A 227 -15.82 0.09 -8.77
N LEU A 228 -15.30 1.23 -8.30
CA LEU A 228 -15.77 1.86 -7.07
C LEU A 228 -17.23 2.26 -7.15
N ARG A 229 -17.65 2.87 -8.26
CA ARG A 229 -19.04 3.32 -8.48
C ARG A 229 -20.03 2.18 -8.71
N ALA A 230 -19.57 0.98 -9.08
CA ALA A 230 -20.43 -0.15 -9.38
C ALA A 230 -21.36 -0.55 -8.21
N ARG A 231 -21.04 -0.10 -6.98
CA ARG A 231 -21.82 -0.39 -5.77
C ARG A 231 -22.11 0.86 -4.92
N ASP A 232 -22.16 2.04 -5.51
CA ASP A 232 -22.42 3.28 -4.77
C ASP A 232 -23.82 3.31 -4.11
N ASP A 233 -24.79 2.61 -4.72
CA ASP A 233 -26.15 2.45 -4.23
C ASP A 233 -26.33 1.32 -3.20
N LYS A 234 -25.30 0.55 -2.93
CA LYS A 234 -25.33 -0.59 -2.00
C LYS A 234 -24.77 -0.20 -0.63
N GLU A 235 -25.24 -0.90 0.40
CA GLU A 235 -24.74 -0.75 1.77
C GLU A 235 -23.25 -1.07 1.85
N GLN A 236 -22.85 -2.22 1.32
CA GLN A 236 -21.44 -2.62 1.22
C GLN A 236 -20.87 -2.24 -0.14
N LYS A 237 -20.00 -1.27 -0.16
CA LYS A 237 -19.39 -0.68 -1.36
C LYS A 237 -18.12 -1.43 -1.76
N ASN A 238 -17.64 -1.18 -2.99
CA ASN A 238 -16.30 -1.59 -3.37
C ASN A 238 -15.27 -0.65 -2.76
N LEU A 239 -14.09 -1.19 -2.42
CA LEU A 239 -12.99 -0.43 -1.81
C LEU A 239 -11.73 -0.46 -2.66
N LEU A 240 -10.93 0.60 -2.57
CA LEU A 240 -9.56 0.65 -3.06
C LEU A 240 -8.62 1.04 -1.92
N LEU A 241 -7.69 0.16 -1.61
CA LEU A 241 -6.59 0.38 -0.69
C LEU A 241 -5.30 0.43 -1.51
N GLU A 242 -4.72 1.60 -1.65
CA GLU A 242 -3.46 1.82 -2.34
C GLU A 242 -2.29 1.84 -1.36
N PHE A 243 -1.18 1.22 -1.77
CA PHE A 243 0.05 1.16 -0.97
C PHE A 243 1.21 1.67 -1.81
N THR A 244 2.01 2.57 -1.25
CA THR A 244 3.17 3.09 -1.96
C THR A 244 4.22 3.67 -1.01
N ALA A 245 5.49 3.58 -1.42
CA ALA A 245 6.60 4.21 -0.71
C ALA A 245 6.93 5.62 -1.23
N THR A 246 6.66 5.89 -2.49
CA THR A 246 7.24 7.00 -3.24
C THR A 246 6.20 7.91 -3.90
N VAL A 247 5.35 8.53 -3.08
CA VAL A 247 4.47 9.60 -3.55
C VAL A 247 5.18 10.94 -3.43
N ASP A 248 5.31 11.65 -4.56
CA ASP A 248 5.86 13.00 -4.58
C ASP A 248 4.76 14.02 -4.29
N PHE A 249 4.46 14.18 -3.00
CA PHE A 249 3.48 15.18 -2.57
C PHE A 249 3.93 16.62 -2.79
N ASP A 250 5.18 16.89 -3.20
CA ASP A 250 5.63 18.23 -3.52
C ASP A 250 5.05 18.74 -4.86
N LYS A 251 4.54 17.83 -5.68
CA LYS A 251 3.77 18.16 -6.88
C LYS A 251 2.32 18.45 -6.52
N ASP A 252 1.83 19.65 -6.82
CA ASP A 252 0.46 20.06 -6.47
C ASP A 252 -0.61 19.14 -7.10
N VAL A 253 -0.40 18.60 -8.29
CA VAL A 253 -1.31 17.65 -8.94
C VAL A 253 -1.45 16.39 -8.11
N ILE A 254 -0.34 15.81 -7.66
CA ILE A 254 -0.31 14.60 -6.85
C ILE A 254 -0.90 14.87 -5.46
N TYR A 255 -0.51 15.97 -4.83
CA TYR A 255 -1.06 16.37 -3.55
C TYR A 255 -2.59 16.51 -3.60
N ASN A 256 -3.12 17.25 -4.58
CA ASN A 256 -4.57 17.44 -4.73
C ASN A 256 -5.32 16.13 -5.03
N LYS A 257 -4.68 15.18 -5.72
CA LYS A 257 -5.25 13.86 -6.02
C LYS A 257 -5.41 13.00 -4.75
N TYR A 258 -4.45 13.09 -3.82
CA TYR A 258 -4.33 12.14 -2.71
C TYR A 258 -4.55 12.71 -1.32
N ARG A 259 -4.53 14.04 -1.11
CA ARG A 259 -4.61 14.65 0.24
C ARG A 259 -5.77 14.12 1.08
N ASP A 260 -6.93 13.89 0.46
CA ASP A 260 -8.15 13.42 1.13
C ASP A 260 -8.27 11.88 1.18
N LYS A 261 -7.24 11.16 0.74
CA LYS A 261 -7.19 9.69 0.66
C LYS A 261 -6.12 9.07 1.53
N VAL A 262 -5.10 9.85 1.90
CA VAL A 262 -4.00 9.34 2.75
C VAL A 262 -4.53 9.05 4.14
N VAL A 263 -4.57 7.78 4.51
CA VAL A 263 -5.03 7.31 5.83
C VAL A 263 -3.87 7.08 6.79
N TYR A 264 -2.69 6.80 6.26
CA TYR A 264 -1.49 6.57 7.06
C TYR A 264 -0.22 6.99 6.33
N ARG A 265 0.71 7.60 7.08
CA ARG A 265 2.02 8.01 6.58
C ARG A 265 3.13 7.48 7.48
N TYR A 266 4.06 6.76 6.88
CA TYR A 266 5.26 6.28 7.54
C TYR A 266 6.45 6.39 6.59
N PRO A 267 6.95 7.62 6.38
CA PRO A 267 8.00 7.90 5.42
C PRO A 267 9.37 7.35 5.86
N LEU A 268 10.32 7.28 4.93
CA LEU A 268 11.64 6.70 5.16
C LEU A 268 12.40 7.34 6.34
N ASN A 269 12.30 8.66 6.51
CA ASN A 269 12.95 9.36 7.63
C ASN A 269 12.42 8.87 8.99
N GLN A 270 11.09 8.64 9.12
CA GLN A 270 10.51 8.09 10.34
C GLN A 270 10.93 6.62 10.54
N PHE A 271 10.89 5.82 9.47
CA PHE A 271 11.33 4.43 9.50
C PHE A 271 12.82 4.28 9.93
N MET A 272 13.66 5.22 9.51
CA MET A 272 15.06 5.30 9.94
C MET A 272 15.19 5.78 11.38
N PHE A 273 14.41 6.78 11.80
CA PHE A 273 14.42 7.34 13.15
C PHE A 273 14.03 6.28 14.19
N ASP A 274 13.02 5.47 13.88
CA ASP A 274 12.53 4.38 14.73
C ASP A 274 13.48 3.15 14.74
N GLY A 275 14.60 3.22 14.02
CA GLY A 275 15.64 2.19 14.03
C GLY A 275 15.36 0.96 13.16
N TYR A 276 14.31 0.96 12.35
CA TYR A 276 13.95 -0.16 11.47
C TYR A 276 14.74 -0.21 10.16
N SER A 277 15.44 0.86 9.81
CA SER A 277 16.28 0.94 8.61
C SER A 277 17.68 1.43 8.95
N LYS A 278 18.64 1.02 8.11
CA LYS A 278 19.99 1.54 8.18
C LYS A 278 20.00 3.04 7.90
N GLN A 279 20.84 3.78 8.62
CA GLN A 279 21.03 5.19 8.34
C GLN A 279 21.66 5.40 6.96
N VAL A 280 21.05 6.24 6.14
CA VAL A 280 21.62 6.69 4.87
C VAL A 280 22.44 7.96 5.15
N LYS A 281 23.76 7.87 4.98
CA LYS A 281 24.65 9.03 5.03
C LYS A 281 24.95 9.45 3.61
N ARG A 282 24.52 10.64 3.22
CA ARG A 282 24.85 11.25 1.93
C ARG A 282 26.15 12.02 2.09
N ILE A 283 27.12 11.72 1.24
CA ILE A 283 28.38 12.46 1.16
C ILE A 283 28.39 13.15 -0.21
N GLU A 284 28.43 14.47 -0.20
CA GLU A 284 28.56 15.28 -1.41
C GLU A 284 30.01 15.69 -1.59
N THR A 285 30.52 15.58 -2.79
CA THR A 285 31.89 15.98 -3.15
C THR A 285 31.94 16.48 -4.57
N SER A 286 32.78 17.47 -4.82
CA SER A 286 33.11 17.98 -6.16
C SER A 286 34.24 17.22 -6.85
N ALA A 287 34.72 16.13 -6.26
CA ALA A 287 35.76 15.28 -6.82
C ALA A 287 35.36 14.66 -8.17
N SER A 288 36.35 14.30 -8.99
CA SER A 288 36.11 13.59 -10.24
C SER A 288 35.44 12.22 -10.01
N ASP A 289 34.81 11.65 -11.03
CA ASP A 289 34.16 10.35 -10.88
C ASP A 289 35.17 9.22 -10.56
N GLN A 290 36.41 9.31 -11.06
CA GLN A 290 37.51 8.40 -10.70
C GLN A 290 37.85 8.51 -9.22
N ASP A 291 37.98 9.72 -8.69
CA ASP A 291 38.25 9.94 -7.24
C ASP A 291 37.10 9.49 -6.37
N LYS A 292 35.84 9.70 -6.81
CA LYS A 292 34.65 9.17 -6.12
C LYS A 292 34.66 7.65 -6.04
N MET A 293 35.01 6.97 -7.13
CA MET A 293 35.13 5.51 -7.17
C MET A 293 36.23 5.02 -6.23
N LEU A 294 37.41 5.65 -6.27
CA LEU A 294 38.52 5.32 -5.38
C LEU A 294 38.13 5.51 -3.91
N ASN A 295 37.55 6.66 -3.59
CA ASN A 295 37.08 6.96 -2.24
C ASN A 295 36.02 5.96 -1.74
N ALA A 296 35.13 5.51 -2.61
CA ALA A 296 34.12 4.48 -2.27
C ALA A 296 34.80 3.14 -1.93
N VAL A 297 35.83 2.74 -2.69
CA VAL A 297 36.62 1.51 -2.41
C VAL A 297 37.36 1.65 -1.08
N LEU A 298 38.05 2.77 -0.85
CA LEU A 298 38.77 3.03 0.40
C LEU A 298 37.83 3.01 1.59
N LEU A 299 36.68 3.69 1.50
CA LEU A 299 35.65 3.68 2.54
C LEU A 299 35.11 2.28 2.83
N SER A 300 34.92 1.47 1.78
CA SER A 300 34.49 0.08 1.92
C SER A 300 35.52 -0.76 2.70
N GLN A 301 36.82 -0.62 2.38
CA GLN A 301 37.88 -1.33 3.10
C GLN A 301 38.03 -0.82 4.54
N PHE A 302 37.95 0.48 4.74
CA PHE A 302 37.98 1.08 6.08
C PHE A 302 36.82 0.54 6.96
N ARG A 303 35.60 0.50 6.45
CA ARG A 303 34.46 -0.08 7.16
C ARG A 303 34.66 -1.55 7.50
N LYS A 304 35.24 -2.33 6.59
CA LYS A 304 35.60 -3.72 6.83
C LYS A 304 36.61 -3.84 7.98
N TYR A 305 37.63 -2.99 7.98
CA TYR A 305 38.63 -2.95 9.05
C TYR A 305 38.00 -2.59 10.40
N CYS A 306 37.17 -1.54 10.46
CA CYS A 306 36.46 -1.15 11.69
C CYS A 306 35.57 -2.28 12.21
N ALA A 307 34.82 -2.94 11.36
CA ALA A 307 33.97 -4.06 11.76
C ALA A 307 34.77 -5.20 12.41
N TYR A 308 35.95 -5.55 11.86
CA TYR A 308 36.84 -6.53 12.48
C TYR A 308 37.42 -6.05 13.81
N ALA A 309 37.79 -4.77 13.90
CA ALA A 309 38.31 -4.18 15.15
C ALA A 309 37.26 -4.14 16.27
N GLU A 310 35.96 -4.02 15.90
CA GLU A 310 34.82 -4.07 16.82
C GLU A 310 34.33 -5.50 17.12
N GLY A 311 35.05 -6.52 16.67
CA GLY A 311 34.76 -7.92 16.97
C GLY A 311 33.62 -8.53 16.15
N VAL A 312 33.23 -7.94 15.02
CA VAL A 312 32.26 -8.54 14.12
C VAL A 312 32.86 -9.82 13.52
N THR A 313 32.38 -10.97 13.99
CA THR A 313 32.78 -12.28 13.48
C THR A 313 31.97 -12.64 12.26
N GLY A 314 32.66 -13.07 11.19
CA GLY A 314 32.02 -13.47 9.93
C GLY A 314 32.48 -12.64 8.74
N THR A 315 31.99 -12.99 7.55
CA THR A 315 32.33 -12.28 6.30
C THR A 315 31.53 -10.99 6.17
N PHE A 316 32.01 -9.90 6.79
CA PHE A 316 31.47 -8.57 6.49
C PHE A 316 31.98 -8.13 5.09
N LYS A 317 31.05 -8.02 4.14
CA LYS A 317 31.31 -7.62 2.75
C LYS A 317 30.55 -6.34 2.43
N PRO A 318 31.17 -5.14 2.59
CA PRO A 318 30.55 -3.91 2.12
C PRO A 318 30.33 -3.98 0.60
N VAL A 319 29.12 -3.64 0.14
CA VAL A 319 28.78 -3.61 -1.29
C VAL A 319 28.94 -2.18 -1.80
N ILE A 320 29.58 -2.02 -2.94
CA ILE A 320 29.68 -0.76 -3.68
C ILE A 320 28.86 -0.89 -4.94
N MET A 321 27.99 0.07 -5.20
CA MET A 321 27.20 0.12 -6.44
C MET A 321 27.49 1.46 -7.13
N PHE A 322 27.94 1.39 -8.36
CA PHE A 322 28.08 2.55 -9.25
C PHE A 322 26.91 2.56 -10.23
N LYS A 323 26.37 3.75 -10.48
CA LYS A 323 25.27 3.96 -11.41
C LYS A 323 25.70 4.94 -12.49
#